data_aa9e685ffce6c1de8d4e2892d4720f3e
#
_entry.id   aa9e685ffce6c1de8d4e2892d4720f3e
#
_cell.length_a   1.000
_cell.length_b   1.000
_cell.length_c   1.000
_cell.angle_alpha   90.00
_cell.angle_beta   90.00
_cell.angle_gamma   90.00
#
_symmetry.space_group_name_H-M   'P 1'
#
loop_
_entity.id
_entity.type
_entity.pdbx_description
1 polymer ?
#
loop_
_entity_poly.entity_id
_entity_poly.type
_entity_poly.pdbx_seq_one_letter_code
_entity_poly.pdbx_strand_id
1 'polypeptide(L)'
;MVSSKTILIAAQNEGGRLAPVVFDAAAVARKLAADTGGLVAAVLTGPPGTEALAEQLWTAGVADVYVAEHAALDEARPEPHALATAAAVRQADPSLVIVGQTLLGRDMAPYLAARLDTGILMNTTDIRRNSSGATEAVCPIYGGGVTAVYQVSESPPTVVGFQPVVRSTEESVSHGPGRVISVDAGLGEFKDRVKLVERATESGPRLDEAKVVVSGGMGIGDGDNYKQIVELAEVLGGLPGASRAIVDLGWATKAQQVGLTGTRVFPDLYMAVGISGASQHLVGMSTAKVIVAVNTDSGAPIFTYARYGVTMSCLEFLPAFIEECRKLKSAS
;
A
#
# COMPACT_ATOMS: atom_id res chain seq x y z
N MET A 1 29.18 -15.74 14.02
CA MET A 1 28.80 -15.65 12.59
C MET A 1 28.48 -14.20 12.33
N VAL A 2 29.09 -13.58 11.30
CA VAL A 2 28.74 -12.21 10.90
C VAL A 2 27.31 -12.29 10.33
N SER A 3 26.37 -11.62 10.98
CA SER A 3 24.98 -11.54 10.48
C SER A 3 25.00 -11.05 9.03
N SER A 4 24.27 -11.71 8.16
CA SER A 4 24.07 -11.24 6.79
C SER A 4 23.50 -9.82 6.83
N LYS A 5 24.07 -8.92 6.04
CA LYS A 5 23.58 -7.56 5.92
C LYS A 5 22.56 -7.42 4.79
N THR A 6 22.04 -8.53 4.29
CA THR A 6 21.07 -8.55 3.20
C THR A 6 19.67 -8.24 3.73
N ILE A 7 18.98 -7.33 3.08
CA ILE A 7 17.57 -7.05 3.31
C ILE A 7 16.81 -7.65 2.14
N LEU A 8 15.85 -8.53 2.41
CA LEU A 8 15.08 -9.23 1.39
C LEU A 8 13.65 -8.65 1.31
N ILE A 9 13.23 -8.32 0.11
CA ILE A 9 11.87 -7.83 -0.19
C ILE A 9 11.08 -8.97 -0.83
N ALA A 10 9.94 -9.36 -0.24
CA ALA A 10 8.98 -10.21 -0.91
C ALA A 10 8.20 -9.38 -1.94
N ALA A 11 8.65 -9.43 -3.19
CA ALA A 11 8.10 -8.64 -4.28
C ALA A 11 6.84 -9.32 -4.82
N GLN A 12 5.72 -8.63 -4.68
CA GLN A 12 4.40 -9.13 -5.10
C GLN A 12 4.07 -8.67 -6.52
N ASN A 13 3.54 -9.61 -7.30
CA ASN A 13 3.07 -9.39 -8.65
C ASN A 13 1.54 -9.25 -8.65
N GLU A 14 1.06 -8.18 -9.26
CA GLU A 14 -0.37 -7.92 -9.49
C GLU A 14 -0.61 -7.71 -10.99
N GLY A 15 -1.16 -8.74 -11.65
CA GLY A 15 -1.51 -8.65 -13.08
C GLY A 15 -0.33 -8.40 -14.02
N GLY A 16 0.84 -8.98 -13.74
CA GLY A 16 2.04 -8.84 -14.57
C GLY A 16 2.87 -7.58 -14.29
N ARG A 17 2.59 -6.89 -13.18
CA ARG A 17 3.36 -5.73 -12.69
C ARG A 17 3.66 -5.89 -11.21
N LEU A 18 4.73 -5.27 -10.76
CA LEU A 18 5.02 -5.21 -9.34
C LEU A 18 4.03 -4.30 -8.62
N ALA A 19 3.55 -4.74 -7.45
CA ALA A 19 2.72 -3.91 -6.59
C ALA A 19 3.49 -2.63 -6.19
N PRO A 20 2.85 -1.44 -6.20
CA PRO A 20 3.54 -0.17 -5.90
C PRO A 20 4.30 -0.15 -4.58
N VAL A 21 3.81 -0.86 -3.56
CA VAL A 21 4.47 -0.97 -2.25
C VAL A 21 5.85 -1.65 -2.32
N VAL A 22 6.14 -2.41 -3.37
CA VAL A 22 7.46 -3.03 -3.59
C VAL A 22 8.53 -1.96 -3.81
N PHE A 23 8.21 -0.91 -4.56
CA PHE A 23 9.11 0.22 -4.79
C PHE A 23 9.35 1.03 -3.52
N ASP A 24 8.31 1.23 -2.71
CA ASP A 24 8.43 1.87 -1.40
C ASP A 24 9.32 1.04 -0.45
N ALA A 25 9.13 -0.27 -0.44
CA ALA A 25 9.96 -1.20 0.33
C ALA A 25 11.43 -1.16 -0.14
N ALA A 26 11.67 -1.08 -1.46
CA ALA A 26 13.01 -0.97 -2.02
C ALA A 26 13.70 0.34 -1.59
N ALA A 27 12.98 1.47 -1.57
CA ALA A 27 13.52 2.75 -1.10
C ALA A 27 13.95 2.68 0.37
N VAL A 28 13.12 2.11 1.25
CA VAL A 28 13.46 1.90 2.67
C VAL A 28 14.62 0.92 2.83
N ALA A 29 14.61 -0.19 2.10
CA ALA A 29 15.67 -1.20 2.15
C ALA A 29 17.03 -0.60 1.72
N ARG A 30 17.07 0.25 0.70
CA ARG A 30 18.29 0.95 0.26
C ARG A 30 18.86 1.86 1.35
N LYS A 31 18.00 2.63 2.03
CA LYS A 31 18.45 3.48 3.16
C LYS A 31 19.09 2.64 4.26
N LEU A 32 18.42 1.57 4.67
CA LEU A 32 18.94 0.66 5.70
C LEU A 32 20.24 -0.03 5.26
N ALA A 33 20.34 -0.44 3.99
CA ALA A 33 21.52 -1.10 3.44
C ALA A 33 22.71 -0.14 3.36
N ALA A 34 22.48 1.13 2.99
CA ALA A 34 23.53 2.16 2.95
C ALA A 34 24.22 2.34 4.31
N ASP A 35 23.44 2.34 5.40
CA ASP A 35 23.95 2.50 6.77
C ASP A 35 24.83 1.30 7.23
N THR A 36 24.64 0.13 6.61
CA THR A 36 25.32 -1.11 7.02
C THR A 36 26.36 -1.61 6.04
N GLY A 37 26.43 -1.03 4.84
CA GLY A 37 27.15 -1.61 3.70
C GLY A 37 26.54 -2.95 3.25
N GLY A 38 25.22 -3.13 3.46
CA GLY A 38 24.47 -4.32 3.10
C GLY A 38 23.99 -4.31 1.65
N LEU A 39 23.30 -5.39 1.27
CA LEU A 39 22.70 -5.56 -0.05
C LEU A 39 21.18 -5.54 0.06
N VAL A 40 20.53 -5.02 -0.98
CA VAL A 40 19.08 -5.17 -1.16
C VAL A 40 18.84 -6.30 -2.16
N ALA A 41 18.08 -7.29 -1.73
CA ALA A 41 17.64 -8.40 -2.54
C ALA A 41 16.11 -8.45 -2.59
N ALA A 42 15.55 -9.11 -3.58
CA ALA A 42 14.12 -9.39 -3.63
C ALA A 42 13.87 -10.85 -3.99
N VAL A 43 12.70 -11.35 -3.59
CA VAL A 43 12.17 -12.61 -4.09
C VAL A 43 10.92 -12.36 -4.92
N LEU A 44 10.90 -12.89 -6.12
CA LEU A 44 9.75 -12.98 -7.02
C LEU A 44 9.17 -14.39 -6.93
N THR A 45 7.87 -14.48 -6.66
CA THR A 45 7.13 -15.74 -6.66
C THR A 45 5.99 -15.65 -7.64
N GLY A 46 5.87 -16.61 -8.55
CA GLY A 46 4.80 -16.58 -9.55
C GLY A 46 4.83 -17.77 -10.51
N PRO A 47 3.95 -17.77 -11.52
CA PRO A 47 3.96 -18.77 -12.58
C PRO A 47 5.23 -18.62 -13.46
N PRO A 48 5.52 -19.61 -14.32
CA PRO A 48 6.60 -19.52 -15.29
C PRO A 48 6.53 -18.22 -16.10
N GLY A 49 7.66 -17.52 -16.23
CA GLY A 49 7.77 -16.20 -16.86
C GLY A 49 7.76 -15.00 -15.90
N THR A 50 7.61 -15.25 -14.60
CA THR A 50 7.68 -14.21 -13.55
C THR A 50 9.06 -13.54 -13.49
N GLU A 51 10.12 -14.23 -13.90
CA GLU A 51 11.49 -13.71 -13.99
C GLU A 51 11.57 -12.39 -14.77
N ALA A 52 10.73 -12.19 -15.78
CA ALA A 52 10.69 -10.95 -16.56
C ALA A 52 10.46 -9.67 -15.73
N LEU A 53 9.89 -9.80 -14.53
CA LEU A 53 9.70 -8.69 -13.60
C LEU A 53 10.99 -8.26 -12.88
N ALA A 54 12.08 -9.02 -12.99
CA ALA A 54 13.36 -8.68 -12.35
C ALA A 54 13.89 -7.32 -12.83
N GLU A 55 13.66 -6.95 -14.09
CA GLU A 55 14.07 -5.67 -14.64
C GLU A 55 13.47 -4.48 -13.86
N GLN A 56 12.21 -4.59 -13.46
CA GLN A 56 11.57 -3.56 -12.64
C GLN A 56 12.21 -3.43 -11.24
N LEU A 57 12.72 -4.52 -10.68
CA LEU A 57 13.42 -4.51 -9.38
C LEU A 57 14.81 -3.90 -9.51
N TRP A 58 15.52 -4.13 -10.59
CA TRP A 58 16.83 -3.51 -10.82
C TRP A 58 16.72 -1.99 -10.97
N THR A 59 15.66 -1.50 -11.62
CA THR A 59 15.40 -0.06 -11.69
C THR A 59 15.05 0.54 -10.33
N ALA A 60 14.61 -0.28 -9.37
CA ALA A 60 14.39 0.11 -7.98
C ALA A 60 15.65 -0.04 -7.09
N GLY A 61 16.80 -0.40 -7.66
CA GLY A 61 18.07 -0.53 -6.93
C GLY A 61 18.22 -1.82 -6.14
N VAL A 62 17.50 -2.89 -6.54
CA VAL A 62 17.68 -4.24 -6.01
C VAL A 62 18.85 -4.91 -6.74
N ALA A 63 19.79 -5.51 -6.01
CA ALA A 63 20.97 -6.14 -6.60
C ALA A 63 20.71 -7.59 -7.05
N ASP A 64 20.15 -8.39 -6.16
CA ASP A 64 19.90 -9.81 -6.37
C ASP A 64 18.42 -10.11 -6.37
N VAL A 65 17.95 -10.84 -7.39
CA VAL A 65 16.54 -11.24 -7.50
C VAL A 65 16.46 -12.76 -7.46
N TYR A 66 15.92 -13.27 -6.37
CA TYR A 66 15.59 -14.69 -6.19
C TYR A 66 14.26 -14.96 -6.90
N VAL A 67 14.23 -15.93 -7.79
CA VAL A 67 13.04 -16.23 -8.60
C VAL A 67 12.58 -17.65 -8.31
N ALA A 68 11.37 -17.77 -7.80
CA ALA A 68 10.70 -19.05 -7.55
C ALA A 68 9.48 -19.16 -8.45
N GLU A 69 9.56 -19.95 -9.50
CA GLU A 69 8.50 -20.16 -10.47
C GLU A 69 7.85 -21.52 -10.30
N HIS A 70 6.53 -21.57 -10.23
CA HIS A 70 5.76 -22.80 -10.21
C HIS A 70 4.31 -22.53 -10.61
N ALA A 71 3.65 -23.48 -11.30
CA ALA A 71 2.25 -23.34 -11.72
C ALA A 71 1.28 -23.09 -10.55
N ALA A 72 1.55 -23.61 -9.36
CA ALA A 72 0.75 -23.36 -8.15
C ALA A 72 0.82 -21.90 -7.67
N LEU A 73 1.70 -21.07 -8.21
CA LEU A 73 1.88 -19.66 -7.87
C LEU A 73 1.15 -18.70 -8.85
N ASP A 74 0.35 -19.25 -9.75
CA ASP A 74 -0.46 -18.43 -10.68
C ASP A 74 -1.56 -17.64 -9.97
N GLU A 75 -2.07 -18.18 -8.88
CA GLU A 75 -3.10 -17.55 -8.05
C GLU A 75 -2.51 -16.91 -6.80
N ALA A 76 -3.05 -15.75 -6.39
CA ALA A 76 -2.63 -15.02 -5.19
C ALA A 76 -3.09 -15.73 -3.89
N ARG A 77 -2.59 -16.95 -3.67
CA ARG A 77 -2.86 -17.77 -2.48
C ARG A 77 -1.70 -17.66 -1.49
N PRO A 78 -1.96 -17.34 -0.21
CA PRO A 78 -0.90 -17.02 0.75
C PRO A 78 0.04 -18.20 1.02
N GLU A 79 -0.48 -19.43 1.13
CA GLU A 79 0.33 -20.59 1.52
C GLU A 79 1.44 -20.95 0.52
N PRO A 80 1.17 -21.17 -0.79
CA PRO A 80 2.24 -21.50 -1.73
C PRO A 80 3.25 -20.38 -1.91
N HIS A 81 2.81 -19.10 -1.92
CA HIS A 81 3.73 -17.97 -1.99
C HIS A 81 4.61 -17.85 -0.75
N ALA A 82 4.08 -18.11 0.45
CA ALA A 82 4.88 -18.14 1.68
C ALA A 82 5.92 -19.26 1.69
N LEU A 83 5.57 -20.44 1.18
CA LEU A 83 6.52 -21.58 1.06
C LEU A 83 7.66 -21.25 0.11
N ALA A 84 7.36 -20.75 -1.08
CA ALA A 84 8.36 -20.34 -2.05
C ALA A 84 9.24 -19.19 -1.53
N THR A 85 8.64 -18.20 -0.87
CA THR A 85 9.38 -17.11 -0.22
C THR A 85 10.28 -17.64 0.89
N ALA A 86 9.82 -18.58 1.71
CA ALA A 86 10.65 -19.18 2.76
C ALA A 86 11.86 -19.94 2.20
N ALA A 87 11.73 -20.59 1.04
CA ALA A 87 12.86 -21.21 0.35
C ALA A 87 13.91 -20.18 -0.05
N ALA A 88 13.48 -19.05 -0.63
CA ALA A 88 14.37 -17.94 -0.97
C ALA A 88 15.03 -17.31 0.26
N VAL A 89 14.29 -17.12 1.37
CA VAL A 89 14.85 -16.61 2.64
C VAL A 89 15.96 -17.50 3.15
N ARG A 90 15.78 -18.85 3.12
CA ARG A 90 16.83 -19.78 3.56
C ARG A 90 18.09 -19.72 2.67
N GLN A 91 17.92 -19.44 1.37
CA GLN A 91 19.05 -19.34 0.43
C GLN A 91 19.75 -17.98 0.53
N ALA A 92 18.99 -16.90 0.74
CA ALA A 92 19.51 -15.54 0.84
C ALA A 92 20.08 -15.19 2.21
N ASP A 93 19.68 -15.91 3.27
CA ASP A 93 20.04 -15.67 4.68
C ASP A 93 20.00 -14.17 5.06
N PRO A 94 18.84 -13.50 4.90
CA PRO A 94 18.74 -12.06 5.14
C PRO A 94 18.69 -11.72 6.63
N SER A 95 19.03 -10.49 6.99
CA SER A 95 18.82 -9.95 8.34
C SER A 95 17.39 -9.42 8.57
N LEU A 96 16.68 -9.11 7.50
CA LEU A 96 15.32 -8.56 7.52
C LEU A 96 14.54 -9.01 6.30
N VAL A 97 13.26 -9.35 6.48
CA VAL A 97 12.34 -9.66 5.38
C VAL A 97 11.21 -8.63 5.37
N ILE A 98 11.08 -7.88 4.28
CA ILE A 98 10.02 -6.87 4.10
C ILE A 98 8.96 -7.44 3.16
N VAL A 99 7.72 -7.48 3.62
CA VAL A 99 6.55 -7.92 2.85
C VAL A 99 5.59 -6.74 2.70
N GLY A 100 5.30 -6.31 1.49
CA GLY A 100 4.30 -5.27 1.25
C GLY A 100 2.92 -5.71 1.71
N GLN A 101 2.15 -4.84 2.35
CA GLN A 101 0.81 -5.16 2.85
C GLN A 101 -0.28 -5.04 1.78
N THR A 102 -0.11 -5.71 0.65
CA THR A 102 -1.20 -6.01 -0.29
C THR A 102 -2.17 -7.01 0.32
N LEU A 103 -3.25 -7.35 -0.38
CA LEU A 103 -4.15 -8.42 0.08
C LEU A 103 -3.40 -9.75 0.28
N LEU A 104 -2.58 -10.15 -0.70
CA LEU A 104 -1.72 -11.34 -0.58
C LEU A 104 -0.71 -11.20 0.55
N GLY A 105 -0.01 -10.07 0.64
CA GLY A 105 1.06 -9.87 1.62
C GLY A 105 0.59 -9.89 3.06
N ARG A 106 -0.61 -9.39 3.33
CA ARG A 106 -1.20 -9.41 4.68
C ARG A 106 -1.43 -10.84 5.20
N ASP A 107 -1.84 -11.74 4.31
CA ASP A 107 -2.10 -13.13 4.67
C ASP A 107 -0.83 -13.97 4.57
N MET A 108 0.07 -13.66 3.62
CA MET A 108 1.32 -14.38 3.41
C MET A 108 2.34 -14.13 4.53
N ALA A 109 2.46 -12.89 5.02
CA ALA A 109 3.51 -12.53 5.98
C ALA A 109 3.43 -13.31 7.31
N PRO A 110 2.26 -13.48 7.96
CA PRO A 110 2.14 -14.33 9.15
C PRO A 110 2.47 -15.79 8.87
N TYR A 111 2.07 -16.30 7.70
CA TYR A 111 2.38 -17.66 7.28
C TYR A 111 3.89 -17.86 7.10
N LEU A 112 4.54 -16.90 6.45
CA LEU A 112 6.00 -16.87 6.26
C LEU A 112 6.74 -16.85 7.60
N ALA A 113 6.35 -15.97 8.52
CA ALA A 113 6.97 -15.87 9.84
C ALA A 113 6.88 -17.19 10.63
N ALA A 114 5.70 -17.83 10.61
CA ALA A 114 5.51 -19.14 11.23
C ALA A 114 6.37 -20.23 10.57
N ARG A 115 6.59 -20.19 9.26
CA ARG A 115 7.45 -21.14 8.54
C ARG A 115 8.95 -20.94 8.80
N LEU A 116 9.34 -19.74 9.16
CA LEU A 116 10.71 -19.37 9.49
C LEU A 116 11.00 -19.45 10.99
N ASP A 117 9.97 -19.74 11.80
CA ASP A 117 10.03 -19.73 13.28
C ASP A 117 10.59 -18.40 13.80
N THR A 118 10.02 -17.29 13.32
CA THR A 118 10.51 -15.94 13.64
C THR A 118 9.39 -14.97 14.01
N GLY A 119 9.80 -13.83 14.56
CA GLY A 119 8.88 -12.72 14.87
C GLY A 119 8.33 -12.03 13.64
N ILE A 120 7.15 -11.41 13.81
CA ILE A 120 6.49 -10.61 12.79
C ILE A 120 6.01 -9.28 13.37
N LEU A 121 6.19 -8.21 12.59
CA LEU A 121 5.62 -6.88 12.87
C LEU A 121 4.75 -6.47 11.68
N MET A 122 3.46 -6.30 11.92
CA MET A 122 2.50 -5.88 10.90
C MET A 122 2.18 -4.38 11.04
N ASN A 123 1.60 -3.80 9.97
CA ASN A 123 1.24 -2.38 9.89
C ASN A 123 2.45 -1.44 10.08
N THR A 124 3.63 -1.87 9.73
CA THR A 124 4.83 -1.05 9.82
C THR A 124 4.78 0.05 8.76
N THR A 125 4.92 1.29 9.20
CA THR A 125 4.87 2.47 8.32
C THR A 125 6.23 3.06 8.01
N ASP A 126 7.24 2.76 8.84
CA ASP A 126 8.62 3.17 8.64
C ASP A 126 9.57 2.14 9.25
N ILE A 127 10.73 1.96 8.65
CA ILE A 127 11.81 1.11 9.16
C ILE A 127 13.09 1.93 9.08
N ARG A 128 13.79 2.05 10.20
CA ARG A 128 14.96 2.92 10.31
C ARG A 128 16.03 2.34 11.23
N ARG A 129 17.20 2.91 11.20
CA ARG A 129 18.22 2.65 12.22
C ARG A 129 18.20 3.75 13.28
N ASN A 130 18.38 3.35 14.52
CA ASN A 130 18.54 4.29 15.62
C ASN A 130 20.02 4.67 15.83
N SER A 131 20.28 5.57 16.76
CA SER A 131 21.63 6.06 17.06
C SER A 131 22.60 4.99 17.58
N SER A 132 22.08 3.86 18.09
CA SER A 132 22.91 2.70 18.51
C SER A 132 23.16 1.71 17.37
N GLY A 133 22.62 1.96 16.18
CA GLY A 133 22.74 1.09 15.01
C GLY A 133 21.77 -0.09 15.01
N ALA A 134 20.79 -0.14 15.91
CA ALA A 134 19.73 -1.14 15.89
C ALA A 134 18.63 -0.78 14.90
N THR A 135 18.07 -1.78 14.23
CA THR A 135 16.92 -1.60 13.33
C THR A 135 15.63 -1.45 14.14
N GLU A 136 14.85 -0.43 13.84
CA GLU A 136 13.55 -0.13 14.44
C GLU A 136 12.44 -0.17 13.39
N ALA A 137 11.30 -0.73 13.78
CA ALA A 137 10.06 -0.69 13.01
C ALA A 137 9.03 0.20 13.72
N VAL A 138 8.43 1.11 12.97
CA VAL A 138 7.44 2.08 13.46
C VAL A 138 6.05 1.61 13.08
N CYS A 139 5.20 1.38 14.06
CA CYS A 139 3.86 0.83 13.87
C CYS A 139 2.81 1.72 14.54
N PRO A 140 1.80 2.23 13.80
CA PRO A 140 0.65 2.87 14.42
C PRO A 140 -0.21 1.81 15.12
N ILE A 141 -0.59 2.09 16.36
CA ILE A 141 -1.45 1.25 17.18
C ILE A 141 -2.67 2.06 17.68
N TYR A 142 -3.70 1.37 18.19
CA TYR A 142 -4.95 2.00 18.63
C TYR A 142 -5.58 2.92 17.57
N GLY A 143 -5.68 2.42 16.32
CA GLY A 143 -6.26 3.20 15.22
C GLY A 143 -5.41 4.40 14.76
N GLY A 144 -4.11 4.41 15.08
CA GLY A 144 -3.20 5.50 14.73
C GLY A 144 -3.07 6.58 15.82
N GLY A 145 -3.77 6.44 16.94
CA GLY A 145 -3.68 7.37 18.07
C GLY A 145 -2.34 7.33 18.82
N VAL A 146 -1.60 6.23 18.71
CA VAL A 146 -0.28 6.02 19.33
C VAL A 146 0.65 5.40 18.30
N THR A 147 1.91 5.79 18.33
CA THR A 147 2.97 5.17 17.55
C THR A 147 3.84 4.31 18.45
N ALA A 148 3.93 3.02 18.16
CA ALA A 148 4.87 2.11 18.80
C ALA A 148 6.13 1.99 17.96
N VAL A 149 7.29 1.95 18.62
CA VAL A 149 8.58 1.70 18.00
C VAL A 149 9.14 0.41 18.57
N TYR A 150 9.34 -0.57 17.70
CA TYR A 150 9.85 -1.89 18.07
C TYR A 150 11.26 -2.06 17.56
N GLN A 151 12.15 -2.57 18.39
CA GLN A 151 13.46 -3.02 17.94
C GLN A 151 13.28 -4.37 17.22
N VAL A 152 13.85 -4.47 16.02
CA VAL A 152 13.76 -5.63 15.16
C VAL A 152 14.91 -6.58 15.45
N SER A 153 14.63 -7.89 15.58
CA SER A 153 15.67 -8.93 15.62
C SER A 153 16.22 -9.19 14.22
N GLU A 154 17.52 -9.29 14.11
CA GLU A 154 18.21 -9.59 12.84
C GLU A 154 18.61 -11.07 12.71
N SER A 155 18.48 -11.86 13.79
CA SER A 155 18.80 -13.30 13.77
C SER A 155 17.95 -14.06 14.81
N PRO A 156 16.99 -14.87 14.38
CA PRO A 156 16.49 -15.05 13.00
C PRO A 156 15.87 -13.74 12.45
N PRO A 157 15.80 -13.57 11.11
CA PRO A 157 15.31 -12.32 10.52
C PRO A 157 13.84 -12.11 10.85
N THR A 158 13.48 -10.92 11.34
CA THR A 158 12.07 -10.56 11.55
C THR A 158 11.37 -10.34 10.21
N VAL A 159 10.15 -10.83 10.08
CA VAL A 159 9.25 -10.51 8.97
C VAL A 159 8.52 -9.21 9.29
N VAL A 160 8.59 -8.24 8.39
CA VAL A 160 7.94 -6.95 8.56
C VAL A 160 6.89 -6.75 7.47
N GLY A 161 5.62 -6.67 7.86
CA GLY A 161 4.52 -6.26 6.99
C GLY A 161 4.53 -4.74 6.83
N PHE A 162 4.96 -4.26 5.67
CA PHE A 162 5.24 -2.86 5.39
C PHE A 162 4.13 -2.17 4.58
N GLN A 163 3.71 -1.02 5.05
CA GLN A 163 2.78 -0.14 4.37
C GLN A 163 3.15 1.31 4.67
N PRO A 164 3.83 2.01 3.76
CA PRO A 164 4.28 3.37 4.01
C PRO A 164 3.11 4.33 4.20
N VAL A 165 3.34 5.39 4.97
CA VAL A 165 2.39 6.49 5.13
C VAL A 165 2.39 7.37 3.88
N VAL A 166 3.56 7.59 3.31
CA VAL A 166 3.77 8.39 2.09
C VAL A 166 4.51 7.53 1.08
N ARG A 167 4.04 7.50 -0.16
CA ARG A 167 4.76 6.82 -1.23
C ARG A 167 6.10 7.49 -1.47
N SER A 168 7.11 6.67 -1.72
CA SER A 168 8.42 7.18 -2.10
C SER A 168 8.31 7.91 -3.44
N THR A 169 8.80 9.14 -3.47
CA THR A 169 8.99 9.93 -4.70
C THR A 169 10.41 9.81 -5.22
N GLU A 170 11.21 8.88 -4.64
CA GLU A 170 12.60 8.70 -5.10
C GLU A 170 12.60 8.20 -6.54
N GLU A 171 13.37 8.89 -7.37
CA GLU A 171 13.62 8.49 -8.75
C GLU A 171 14.25 7.10 -8.80
N SER A 172 13.97 6.37 -9.88
CA SER A 172 14.58 5.07 -10.12
C SER A 172 16.10 5.18 -10.09
N VAL A 173 16.73 4.42 -9.20
CA VAL A 173 18.20 4.35 -9.12
C VAL A 173 18.61 3.11 -9.91
N SER A 174 18.96 3.29 -11.17
CA SER A 174 19.45 2.17 -11.98
C SER A 174 20.89 1.83 -11.61
N HIS A 175 21.09 0.62 -11.09
CA HIS A 175 22.43 0.04 -10.90
C HIS A 175 22.84 -0.86 -12.08
N GLY A 176 22.10 -0.85 -13.20
CA GLY A 176 22.26 -1.84 -14.27
C GLY A 176 21.65 -3.19 -13.92
N PRO A 177 21.72 -4.19 -14.81
CA PRO A 177 21.17 -5.50 -14.57
C PRO A 177 21.89 -6.18 -13.39
N GLY A 178 21.11 -6.59 -12.41
CA GLY A 178 21.58 -7.37 -11.26
C GLY A 178 21.64 -8.88 -11.57
N ARG A 179 21.70 -9.70 -10.55
CA ARG A 179 21.73 -11.17 -10.69
C ARG A 179 20.35 -11.76 -10.51
N VAL A 180 19.97 -12.69 -11.36
CA VAL A 180 18.84 -13.60 -11.14
C VAL A 180 19.36 -14.88 -10.53
N ILE A 181 18.72 -15.33 -9.45
CA ILE A 181 19.04 -16.53 -8.70
C ILE A 181 17.80 -17.40 -8.68
N SER A 182 17.84 -18.53 -9.37
CA SER A 182 16.73 -19.48 -9.35
C SER A 182 16.59 -20.15 -8.00
N VAL A 183 15.36 -20.26 -7.53
CA VAL A 183 14.99 -20.91 -6.25
C VAL A 183 14.01 -22.04 -6.53
N ASP A 184 14.30 -23.22 -6.01
CA ASP A 184 13.27 -24.27 -5.97
C ASP A 184 12.16 -23.83 -5.00
N ALA A 185 10.97 -23.61 -5.56
CA ALA A 185 9.80 -23.22 -4.79
C ALA A 185 9.39 -24.24 -3.71
N GLY A 186 9.91 -25.47 -3.77
CA GLY A 186 9.58 -26.55 -2.84
C GLY A 186 8.12 -27.00 -2.93
N LEU A 187 7.47 -26.80 -4.08
CA LEU A 187 6.04 -27.01 -4.29
C LEU A 187 5.74 -28.32 -5.06
N GLY A 188 6.73 -29.17 -5.32
CA GLY A 188 6.54 -30.41 -6.11
C GLY A 188 5.49 -31.37 -5.55
N GLU A 189 5.36 -31.47 -4.23
CA GLU A 189 4.35 -32.28 -3.54
C GLU A 189 3.23 -31.41 -2.88
N PHE A 190 3.20 -30.13 -3.19
CA PHE A 190 2.24 -29.22 -2.58
C PHE A 190 0.80 -29.59 -2.96
N LYS A 191 0.00 -29.93 -1.95
CA LYS A 191 -1.44 -30.16 -2.10
C LYS A 191 -2.19 -28.94 -1.59
N ASP A 192 -2.80 -28.24 -2.51
CA ASP A 192 -3.58 -27.09 -2.17
C ASP A 192 -4.84 -27.45 -1.39
N ARG A 193 -5.04 -26.79 -0.27
CA ARG A 193 -6.22 -26.92 0.58
C ARG A 193 -7.32 -25.92 0.25
N VAL A 194 -6.99 -24.93 -0.60
CA VAL A 194 -7.88 -23.85 -1.00
C VAL A 194 -7.96 -23.83 -2.51
N LYS A 195 -9.18 -23.80 -3.06
CA LYS A 195 -9.46 -23.71 -4.49
C LYS A 195 -10.09 -22.37 -4.78
N LEU A 196 -9.55 -21.63 -5.74
CA LEU A 196 -10.22 -20.47 -6.29
C LEU A 196 -11.50 -20.93 -7.03
N VAL A 197 -12.64 -20.41 -6.62
CA VAL A 197 -13.94 -20.72 -7.22
C VAL A 197 -14.30 -19.70 -8.29
N GLU A 198 -14.06 -18.42 -7.98
CA GLU A 198 -14.41 -17.31 -8.87
C GLU A 198 -13.47 -16.12 -8.59
N ARG A 199 -13.09 -15.42 -9.63
CA ARG A 199 -12.36 -14.15 -9.54
C ARG A 199 -13.26 -13.04 -10.08
N ALA A 200 -13.73 -12.17 -9.18
CA ALA A 200 -14.37 -10.93 -9.58
C ALA A 200 -13.27 -9.87 -9.82
N THR A 201 -13.08 -9.46 -11.04
CA THR A 201 -12.22 -8.34 -11.41
C THR A 201 -13.07 -7.08 -11.55
N GLU A 202 -12.85 -6.10 -10.69
CA GLU A 202 -13.43 -4.79 -10.92
C GLU A 202 -12.69 -4.13 -12.09
N SER A 203 -13.45 -3.84 -13.16
CA SER A 203 -12.93 -3.09 -14.31
C SER A 203 -13.12 -1.59 -14.06
N GLY A 204 -12.06 -0.80 -14.21
CA GLY A 204 -12.14 0.64 -14.08
C GLY A 204 -10.87 1.27 -13.48
N PRO A 205 -10.81 2.59 -13.41
CA PRO A 205 -9.68 3.30 -12.84
C PRO A 205 -9.59 3.01 -11.32
N ARG A 206 -8.41 2.73 -10.85
CA ARG A 206 -8.13 2.37 -9.46
C ARG A 206 -8.01 3.62 -8.59
N LEU A 207 -8.73 3.62 -7.48
CA LEU A 207 -8.79 4.75 -6.56
C LEU A 207 -7.43 5.03 -5.88
N ASP A 208 -6.61 4.02 -5.64
CA ASP A 208 -5.28 4.14 -5.05
C ASP A 208 -4.22 4.70 -6.01
N GLU A 209 -4.52 4.76 -7.31
CA GLU A 209 -3.66 5.37 -8.34
C GLU A 209 -4.09 6.81 -8.69
N ALA A 210 -5.22 7.26 -8.17
CA ALA A 210 -5.77 8.57 -8.49
C ALA A 210 -4.94 9.72 -7.92
N LYS A 211 -4.63 10.72 -8.74
CA LYS A 211 -3.97 11.97 -8.30
C LYS A 211 -4.92 12.93 -7.60
N VAL A 212 -6.19 12.86 -7.92
CA VAL A 212 -7.25 13.65 -7.30
C VAL A 212 -8.38 12.72 -6.88
N VAL A 213 -8.82 12.84 -5.63
CA VAL A 213 -9.96 12.09 -5.10
C VAL A 213 -10.95 13.07 -4.47
N VAL A 214 -12.20 13.01 -4.90
CA VAL A 214 -13.30 13.76 -4.30
C VAL A 214 -14.21 12.78 -3.59
N SER A 215 -14.27 12.83 -2.26
CA SER A 215 -15.01 11.87 -1.45
C SER A 215 -16.25 12.49 -0.79
N GLY A 216 -17.37 11.79 -0.92
CA GLY A 216 -18.60 12.11 -0.23
C GLY A 216 -18.75 11.38 1.12
N GLY A 217 -19.39 12.03 2.08
CA GLY A 217 -19.79 11.43 3.35
C GLY A 217 -21.28 11.66 3.66
N MET A 218 -21.72 11.30 4.87
CA MET A 218 -23.12 11.43 5.27
C MET A 218 -23.69 12.85 5.15
N GLY A 219 -22.82 13.87 5.23
CA GLY A 219 -23.22 15.26 5.12
C GLY A 219 -23.76 15.68 3.74
N ILE A 220 -23.65 14.81 2.68
CA ILE A 220 -24.32 15.06 1.41
C ILE A 220 -25.84 14.85 1.46
N GLY A 221 -26.34 14.21 2.54
CA GLY A 221 -27.76 14.13 2.89
C GLY A 221 -28.54 13.05 2.15
N ASP A 222 -28.29 12.81 0.86
CA ASP A 222 -29.01 11.83 0.03
C ASP A 222 -28.11 11.23 -1.04
N GLY A 223 -28.43 10.00 -1.48
CA GLY A 223 -27.70 9.30 -2.54
C GLY A 223 -27.72 10.00 -3.91
N ASP A 224 -28.79 10.73 -4.22
CA ASP A 224 -28.85 11.52 -5.44
C ASP A 224 -27.81 12.65 -5.49
N ASN A 225 -27.45 13.19 -4.33
CA ASN A 225 -26.41 14.22 -4.22
C ASN A 225 -25.01 13.69 -4.47
N TYR A 226 -24.79 12.36 -4.38
CA TYR A 226 -23.51 11.76 -4.72
C TYR A 226 -23.10 11.99 -6.18
N LYS A 227 -24.07 12.23 -7.07
CA LYS A 227 -23.83 12.61 -8.47
C LYS A 227 -22.98 13.87 -8.58
N GLN A 228 -23.12 14.82 -7.65
CA GLN A 228 -22.29 16.05 -7.62
C GLN A 228 -20.85 15.77 -7.19
N ILE A 229 -20.62 14.74 -6.35
CA ILE A 229 -19.27 14.25 -6.01
C ILE A 229 -18.59 13.66 -7.25
N VAL A 230 -19.33 12.83 -8.01
CA VAL A 230 -18.84 12.26 -9.27
C VAL A 230 -18.52 13.37 -10.26
N GLU A 231 -19.43 14.32 -10.46
CA GLU A 231 -19.27 15.45 -11.37
C GLU A 231 -18.04 16.31 -11.01
N LEU A 232 -17.86 16.64 -9.73
CA LEU A 232 -16.70 17.41 -9.30
C LEU A 232 -15.40 16.63 -9.52
N ALA A 233 -15.38 15.32 -9.24
CA ALA A 233 -14.22 14.47 -9.51
C ALA A 233 -13.85 14.49 -11.00
N GLU A 234 -14.83 14.36 -11.89
CA GLU A 234 -14.62 14.43 -13.36
C GLU A 234 -14.10 15.81 -13.79
N VAL A 235 -14.69 16.88 -13.26
CA VAL A 235 -14.24 18.25 -13.55
C VAL A 235 -12.80 18.45 -13.11
N LEU A 236 -12.37 17.87 -12.00
CA LEU A 236 -10.99 17.98 -11.51
C LEU A 236 -10.05 16.95 -12.16
N GLY A 237 -10.55 16.04 -13.01
CA GLY A 237 -9.76 14.97 -13.63
C GLY A 237 -9.33 13.89 -12.65
N GLY A 238 -10.14 13.66 -11.62
CA GLY A 238 -9.92 12.69 -10.57
C GLY A 238 -10.98 11.61 -10.51
N LEU A 239 -11.02 10.89 -9.38
CA LEU A 239 -11.96 9.82 -9.12
C LEU A 239 -12.87 10.13 -7.92
N PRO A 240 -14.14 9.69 -7.97
CA PRO A 240 -15.05 9.82 -6.84
C PRO A 240 -14.73 8.77 -5.77
N GLY A 241 -14.65 9.21 -4.52
CA GLY A 241 -14.51 8.39 -3.34
C GLY A 241 -15.71 8.48 -2.41
N ALA A 242 -15.76 7.63 -1.42
CA ALA A 242 -16.87 7.57 -0.47
C ALA A 242 -16.42 7.17 0.94
N SER A 243 -17.07 7.70 1.97
CA SER A 243 -16.96 7.14 3.30
C SER A 243 -17.74 5.82 3.40
N ARG A 244 -17.34 4.94 4.33
CA ARG A 244 -18.03 3.67 4.57
C ARG A 244 -19.53 3.85 4.79
N ALA A 245 -19.92 4.88 5.52
CA ALA A 245 -21.32 5.10 5.86
C ALA A 245 -22.24 5.21 4.63
N ILE A 246 -21.82 5.92 3.59
CA ILE A 246 -22.64 6.07 2.37
C ILE A 246 -22.51 4.86 1.43
N VAL A 247 -21.44 4.08 1.54
CA VAL A 247 -21.33 2.78 0.85
C VAL A 247 -22.28 1.76 1.47
N ASP A 248 -22.35 1.70 2.80
CA ASP A 248 -23.27 0.82 3.52
C ASP A 248 -24.76 1.17 3.22
N LEU A 249 -25.06 2.44 2.88
CA LEU A 249 -26.38 2.91 2.40
C LEU A 249 -26.64 2.65 0.91
N GLY A 250 -25.63 2.17 0.16
CA GLY A 250 -25.75 1.92 -1.27
C GLY A 250 -25.70 3.19 -2.14
N TRP A 251 -25.26 4.36 -1.60
CA TRP A 251 -25.08 5.59 -2.37
C TRP A 251 -23.83 5.59 -3.23
N ALA A 252 -22.83 4.80 -2.84
CA ALA A 252 -21.59 4.59 -3.57
C ALA A 252 -21.21 3.10 -3.56
N THR A 253 -20.36 2.70 -4.48
CA THR A 253 -19.91 1.29 -4.58
C THR A 253 -18.78 1.00 -3.59
N LYS A 254 -18.55 -0.29 -3.32
CA LYS A 254 -17.44 -0.74 -2.47
C LYS A 254 -16.07 -0.34 -3.01
N ALA A 255 -15.90 -0.31 -4.33
CA ALA A 255 -14.67 0.11 -5.01
C ALA A 255 -14.32 1.58 -4.72
N GLN A 256 -15.32 2.41 -4.43
CA GLN A 256 -15.15 3.83 -4.11
C GLN A 256 -14.89 4.09 -2.63
N GLN A 257 -14.95 3.06 -1.78
CA GLN A 257 -14.77 3.22 -0.34
C GLN A 257 -13.34 3.58 0.02
N VAL A 258 -13.15 4.73 0.70
CA VAL A 258 -11.88 5.17 1.29
C VAL A 258 -11.88 4.91 2.80
N GLY A 259 -10.79 4.35 3.32
CA GLY A 259 -10.63 4.15 4.75
C GLY A 259 -9.98 2.82 5.11
N LEU A 260 -9.96 2.50 6.41
CA LEU A 260 -9.35 1.31 6.99
C LEU A 260 -9.86 0.00 6.36
N THR A 261 -11.16 -0.09 6.08
CA THR A 261 -11.81 -1.26 5.48
C THR A 261 -12.11 -1.09 3.99
N GLY A 262 -11.64 -0.01 3.40
CA GLY A 262 -11.69 0.31 1.98
C GLY A 262 -10.31 0.48 1.38
N THR A 263 -10.23 1.29 0.33
CA THR A 263 -8.97 1.63 -0.32
C THR A 263 -8.24 2.72 0.44
N ARG A 264 -6.94 2.60 0.60
CA ARG A 264 -6.08 3.71 1.01
C ARG A 264 -5.62 4.46 -0.23
N VAL A 265 -5.71 5.78 -0.16
CA VAL A 265 -5.41 6.66 -1.28
C VAL A 265 -4.31 7.66 -0.91
N PHE A 266 -3.49 8.03 -1.90
CA PHE A 266 -2.33 8.91 -1.75
C PHE A 266 -2.34 10.03 -2.79
N PRO A 267 -3.47 10.75 -2.96
CA PRO A 267 -3.61 11.72 -4.02
C PRO A 267 -2.80 13.00 -3.76
N ASP A 268 -2.57 13.76 -4.82
CA ASP A 268 -2.07 15.13 -4.70
C ASP A 268 -3.14 16.04 -4.06
N LEU A 269 -4.42 15.78 -4.38
CA LEU A 269 -5.57 16.49 -3.81
C LEU A 269 -6.64 15.51 -3.33
N TYR A 270 -7.02 15.62 -2.07
CA TYR A 270 -8.18 14.94 -1.48
C TYR A 270 -9.22 15.95 -1.05
N MET A 271 -10.45 15.86 -1.58
CA MET A 271 -11.57 16.67 -1.13
C MET A 271 -12.52 15.83 -0.28
N ALA A 272 -12.69 16.19 0.97
CA ALA A 272 -13.61 15.55 1.92
C ALA A 272 -14.89 16.38 2.02
N VAL A 273 -15.96 15.92 1.42
CA VAL A 273 -17.24 16.65 1.34
C VAL A 273 -18.29 15.97 2.20
N GLY A 274 -18.73 16.63 3.26
CA GLY A 274 -19.70 16.09 4.21
C GLY A 274 -19.17 14.88 5.00
N ILE A 275 -17.87 14.81 5.23
CA ILE A 275 -17.16 13.75 5.97
C ILE A 275 -16.77 14.30 7.34
N SER A 276 -17.08 13.56 8.40
CA SER A 276 -16.76 13.96 9.79
C SER A 276 -15.29 13.83 10.16
N GLY A 277 -14.57 12.90 9.52
CA GLY A 277 -13.18 12.60 9.88
C GLY A 277 -13.02 11.57 11.00
N ALA A 278 -13.89 10.54 11.03
CA ALA A 278 -13.68 9.38 11.88
C ALA A 278 -12.31 8.73 11.60
N SER A 279 -11.63 8.22 12.62
CA SER A 279 -10.27 7.66 12.53
C SER A 279 -10.13 6.59 11.45
N GLN A 280 -11.17 5.78 11.25
CA GLN A 280 -11.19 4.73 10.23
C GLN A 280 -11.17 5.30 8.80
N HIS A 281 -11.75 6.48 8.58
CA HIS A 281 -11.68 7.16 7.29
C HIS A 281 -10.33 7.86 7.10
N LEU A 282 -9.86 8.53 8.15
CA LEU A 282 -8.58 9.26 8.14
C LEU A 282 -7.40 8.35 7.79
N VAL A 283 -7.37 7.12 8.30
CA VAL A 283 -6.33 6.11 7.95
C VAL A 283 -6.23 5.88 6.43
N GLY A 284 -7.33 6.08 5.70
CA GLY A 284 -7.36 5.89 4.25
C GLY A 284 -6.91 7.09 3.42
N MET A 285 -6.83 8.31 4.00
CA MET A 285 -6.64 9.52 3.20
C MET A 285 -5.72 10.60 3.82
N SER A 286 -5.35 10.46 5.08
CA SER A 286 -4.58 11.50 5.81
C SER A 286 -3.21 11.81 5.22
N THR A 287 -2.72 10.98 4.31
CA THR A 287 -1.43 11.11 3.62
C THR A 287 -1.53 11.84 2.26
N ALA A 288 -2.71 12.31 1.88
CA ALA A 288 -2.88 13.17 0.71
C ALA A 288 -2.03 14.44 0.86
N LYS A 289 -1.40 14.91 -0.23
CA LYS A 289 -0.53 16.10 -0.17
C LYS A 289 -1.30 17.37 0.21
N VAL A 290 -2.53 17.49 -0.31
CA VAL A 290 -3.44 18.58 0.02
C VAL A 290 -4.80 18.00 0.36
N ILE A 291 -5.33 18.34 1.52
CA ILE A 291 -6.68 17.97 1.95
C ILE A 291 -7.52 19.23 2.03
N VAL A 292 -8.67 19.18 1.36
CA VAL A 292 -9.73 20.21 1.42
C VAL A 292 -10.95 19.58 2.08
N ALA A 293 -11.50 20.22 3.11
CA ALA A 293 -12.68 19.73 3.82
C ALA A 293 -13.84 20.71 3.72
N VAL A 294 -15.03 20.18 3.47
CA VAL A 294 -16.30 20.90 3.48
C VAL A 294 -17.23 20.20 4.45
N ASN A 295 -17.64 20.89 5.51
CA ASN A 295 -18.54 20.36 6.53
C ASN A 295 -19.34 21.51 7.16
N THR A 296 -20.55 21.24 7.63
CA THR A 296 -21.36 22.21 8.39
C THR A 296 -20.90 22.34 9.83
N ASP A 297 -20.30 21.30 10.40
CA ASP A 297 -19.74 21.28 11.76
C ASP A 297 -18.29 21.76 11.75
N SER A 298 -18.06 22.99 12.23
CA SER A 298 -16.70 23.56 12.32
C SER A 298 -15.79 22.81 13.31
N GLY A 299 -16.34 22.01 14.21
CA GLY A 299 -15.61 21.14 15.15
C GLY A 299 -15.32 19.74 14.61
N ALA A 300 -15.71 19.43 13.37
CA ALA A 300 -15.49 18.10 12.79
C ALA A 300 -14.01 17.74 12.74
N PRO A 301 -13.60 16.53 13.19
CA PRO A 301 -12.20 16.09 13.22
C PRO A 301 -11.48 16.19 11.87
N ILE A 302 -12.21 16.15 10.74
CA ILE A 302 -11.61 16.25 9.39
C ILE A 302 -10.83 17.55 9.20
N PHE A 303 -11.23 18.64 9.86
CA PHE A 303 -10.56 19.93 9.75
C PHE A 303 -9.16 19.94 10.38
N THR A 304 -8.88 19.04 11.32
CA THR A 304 -7.53 18.88 11.91
C THR A 304 -6.49 18.42 10.87
N TYR A 305 -6.95 17.74 9.82
CA TYR A 305 -6.11 17.23 8.73
C TYR A 305 -6.18 18.10 7.47
N ALA A 306 -7.18 18.97 7.38
CA ALA A 306 -7.40 19.78 6.21
C ALA A 306 -6.43 20.98 6.13
N ARG A 307 -5.82 21.17 4.98
CA ARG A 307 -5.08 22.41 4.65
C ARG A 307 -6.02 23.58 4.39
N TYR A 308 -7.19 23.30 3.82
CA TYR A 308 -8.23 24.28 3.54
C TYR A 308 -9.56 23.71 4.04
N GLY A 309 -10.30 24.50 4.81
CA GLY A 309 -11.59 24.14 5.36
C GLY A 309 -12.66 25.15 4.98
N VAL A 310 -13.84 24.64 4.63
CA VAL A 310 -15.03 25.45 4.35
C VAL A 310 -16.15 24.99 5.27
N THR A 311 -16.62 25.89 6.15
CA THR A 311 -17.74 25.62 7.05
C THR A 311 -19.03 26.10 6.41
N MET A 312 -19.67 25.22 5.62
CA MET A 312 -20.96 25.48 4.97
C MET A 312 -21.62 24.16 4.52
N SER A 313 -22.87 24.26 4.08
CA SER A 313 -23.56 23.14 3.46
C SER A 313 -22.87 22.71 2.17
N CYS A 314 -22.58 21.41 2.03
CA CYS A 314 -22.04 20.89 0.78
C CYS A 314 -23.02 21.01 -0.39
N LEU A 315 -24.32 21.07 -0.13
CA LEU A 315 -25.35 21.26 -1.15
C LEU A 315 -25.33 22.67 -1.76
N GLU A 316 -24.85 23.66 -1.02
CA GLU A 316 -24.62 25.03 -1.51
C GLU A 316 -23.22 25.14 -2.13
N PHE A 317 -22.23 24.51 -1.52
CA PHE A 317 -20.84 24.56 -1.96
C PHE A 317 -20.63 23.90 -3.32
N LEU A 318 -21.12 22.66 -3.48
CA LEU A 318 -20.80 21.84 -4.65
C LEU A 318 -21.20 22.48 -5.98
N PRO A 319 -22.45 22.96 -6.17
CA PRO A 319 -22.85 23.55 -7.45
C PRO A 319 -22.01 24.78 -7.81
N ALA A 320 -21.78 25.66 -6.83
CA ALA A 320 -21.02 26.90 -7.05
C ALA A 320 -19.53 26.58 -7.36
N PHE A 321 -18.93 25.63 -6.64
CA PHE A 321 -17.54 25.27 -6.82
C PHE A 321 -17.31 24.53 -8.15
N ILE A 322 -18.23 23.65 -8.56
CA ILE A 322 -18.17 22.96 -9.86
C ILE A 322 -18.22 24.00 -11.01
N GLU A 323 -19.11 24.99 -10.92
CA GLU A 323 -19.22 26.03 -11.93
C GLU A 323 -17.92 26.84 -12.06
N GLU A 324 -17.33 27.25 -10.94
CA GLU A 324 -16.06 27.99 -10.97
C GLU A 324 -14.89 27.15 -11.50
N CYS A 325 -14.81 25.87 -11.13
CA CYS A 325 -13.80 24.97 -11.67
C CYS A 325 -13.92 24.81 -13.20
N ARG A 326 -15.15 24.75 -13.74
CA ARG A 326 -15.39 24.69 -15.19
C ARG A 326 -14.95 25.96 -15.90
N LYS A 327 -15.25 27.14 -15.32
CA LYS A 327 -14.83 28.46 -15.87
C LYS A 327 -13.29 28.51 -15.95
N LEU A 328 -12.60 28.12 -14.89
CA LEU A 328 -11.13 28.14 -14.86
C LEU A 328 -10.53 27.20 -15.91
N LYS A 329 -11.09 25.99 -16.06
CA LYS A 329 -10.63 25.05 -17.10
C LYS A 329 -10.85 25.54 -18.53
N SER A 330 -11.93 26.27 -18.78
CA SER A 330 -12.21 26.82 -20.10
C SER A 330 -11.35 28.05 -20.45
N ALA A 331 -10.71 28.65 -19.45
CA ALA A 331 -9.83 29.80 -19.60
C ALA A 331 -8.34 29.46 -19.69
N SER A 332 -7.98 28.17 -19.44
CA SER A 332 -6.64 27.61 -19.52
C SER A 332 -6.44 26.86 -20.82
#